data_c0a8828e775910bd6e5e522c151e90ba
#
_entry.id   c0a8828e775910bd6e5e522c151e90ba
#
_cell.length_a   1.000
_cell.length_b   1.000
_cell.length_c   1.000
_cell.angle_alpha   90.00
_cell.angle_beta   90.00
_cell.angle_gamma   90.00
#
_symmetry.space_group_name_H-M   'P 1'
#
loop_
_entity.id
_entity.type
_entity.pdbx_description
1 polymer ?
#
loop_
_entity_poly.entity_id
_entity_poly.type
_entity_poly.pdbx_seq_one_letter_code
_entity_poly.pdbx_strand_id
1 'polypeptide(L)'
;MKNLYKFMLLPAMVLPLIFTSCDEDRDDNPTVDLSHVGENFVLNTPANAANNTFDLASASSLELTCQQPNYGTGVPYFVRYYVQASIDPAFLNDTTVAHKELNTAYTSAKMDVNATELNTAVVQLFQEANPDVPNVPVMPVYLRLRAVIAGSDANVETKSNTYSNIITLPSVKATYVAPDVTYPAQLYVSGPSIQNGSTWKAVAPVYGVEGNYFTMVYVPDGGKFTFGTTSGEVRGFNRLRSVTVNSDANTTVTDAGDESHSLTFSKGGWYTLLFTSEISADKKSIFFDLTVFPAHAYTIGNATGDWTDANPALEMTAPATADGQWVSQAFTAAGELRAYIKVPGFDWWRTEFTIYKGALFWRDRDLPDGWHYNADGKGIDPSYGVQCAVGPKLYVNFDTNTGEVK
;
A
#
# COMPACT_ATOMS: atom_id res chain seq x y z
N MET A 1 -18.39 86.98 7.54
CA MET A 1 -17.01 87.36 7.24
C MET A 1 -16.40 86.26 6.40
N LYS A 2 -16.45 86.41 5.10
CA LYS A 2 -15.36 86.75 4.17
C LYS A 2 -14.15 85.86 4.36
N ASN A 3 -13.93 84.94 3.36
CA ASN A 3 -12.78 84.97 2.43
C ASN A 3 -12.90 83.73 1.51
N LEU A 4 -13.18 83.93 0.37
CA LEU A 4 -12.66 84.06 -0.97
C LEU A 4 -11.28 83.43 -1.21
N TYR A 5 -11.23 82.23 -1.76
CA TYR A 5 -10.02 81.67 -2.35
C TYR A 5 -10.21 81.58 -3.88
N LYS A 6 -9.30 82.27 -4.52
CA LYS A 6 -9.16 82.37 -5.98
C LYS A 6 -8.74 81.02 -6.56
N PHE A 7 -9.50 80.52 -7.50
CA PHE A 7 -9.10 79.46 -8.42
C PHE A 7 -8.07 79.97 -9.38
N MET A 8 -6.88 79.45 -9.35
CA MET A 8 -5.85 79.63 -10.38
C MET A 8 -5.88 78.41 -11.28
N LEU A 9 -6.49 78.62 -12.50
CA LEU A 9 -6.47 77.62 -13.55
C LEU A 9 -5.07 77.64 -14.20
N LEU A 10 -4.34 76.54 -14.02
CA LEU A 10 -3.21 76.17 -14.86
C LEU A 10 -3.73 75.28 -15.99
N PRO A 11 -3.43 75.53 -17.23
CA PRO A 11 -3.72 74.59 -18.31
C PRO A 11 -2.73 73.45 -18.25
N ALA A 12 -3.24 72.24 -17.94
CA ALA A 12 -2.49 71.00 -18.10
C ALA A 12 -2.25 70.77 -19.60
N MET A 13 -1.03 71.01 -20.04
CA MET A 13 -0.53 70.60 -21.33
C MET A 13 -0.45 69.11 -21.40
N VAL A 14 -1.45 68.46 -21.95
CA VAL A 14 -1.43 67.02 -22.24
C VAL A 14 -0.49 66.81 -23.41
N LEU A 15 0.73 66.40 -23.12
CA LEU A 15 1.62 65.79 -24.10
C LEU A 15 1.05 64.38 -24.39
N PRO A 16 0.72 64.04 -25.63
CA PRO A 16 0.51 62.67 -26.01
C PRO A 16 1.88 61.97 -25.95
N LEU A 17 2.09 61.19 -24.88
CA LEU A 17 3.12 60.16 -24.89
C LEU A 17 2.70 59.14 -25.97
N ILE A 18 3.22 59.34 -27.14
CA ILE A 18 3.23 58.33 -28.19
C ILE A 18 4.16 57.24 -27.62
N PHE A 19 3.56 56.23 -26.97
CA PHE A 19 4.23 54.97 -26.80
C PHE A 19 4.36 54.36 -28.20
N THR A 20 5.43 54.69 -28.89
CA THR A 20 5.94 53.80 -29.89
C THR A 20 6.31 52.53 -29.17
N SER A 21 5.36 51.62 -29.08
CA SER A 21 5.68 50.22 -28.87
C SER A 21 6.68 49.89 -29.96
N CYS A 22 7.94 49.75 -29.57
CA CYS A 22 8.89 49.05 -30.40
C CYS A 22 8.35 47.66 -30.56
N ASP A 23 7.70 47.43 -31.65
CA ASP A 23 7.30 46.12 -32.16
C ASP A 23 8.47 45.54 -32.98
N GLU A 24 9.66 46.01 -32.65
CA GLU A 24 10.91 45.51 -33.18
C GLU A 24 11.45 44.50 -32.22
N ASP A 25 11.73 43.31 -32.74
CA ASP A 25 12.49 42.21 -32.17
C ASP A 25 11.76 41.24 -31.25
N ARG A 26 10.50 40.96 -31.49
CA ARG A 26 9.91 39.70 -30.98
C ARG A 26 10.30 38.48 -31.79
N ASP A 27 10.82 38.69 -32.99
CA ASP A 27 11.25 37.59 -33.88
C ASP A 27 12.63 37.05 -33.50
N ASP A 28 13.40 37.74 -32.64
CA ASP A 28 14.70 37.27 -32.14
C ASP A 28 14.64 36.45 -30.84
N ASN A 29 13.47 36.24 -30.27
CA ASN A 29 13.37 35.27 -29.17
C ASN A 29 13.59 33.86 -29.74
N PRO A 30 14.64 33.16 -29.30
CA PRO A 30 14.92 31.83 -29.77
C PRO A 30 13.73 30.94 -29.43
N THR A 31 12.98 30.53 -30.45
CA THR A 31 11.85 29.61 -30.31
C THR A 31 12.32 28.19 -30.60
N VAL A 32 11.74 27.23 -29.91
CA VAL A 32 11.99 25.81 -30.18
C VAL A 32 11.39 25.50 -31.56
N ASP A 33 12.21 25.12 -32.51
CA ASP A 33 11.75 24.69 -33.84
C ASP A 33 11.46 23.17 -33.78
N LEU A 34 10.18 22.84 -33.83
CA LEU A 34 9.70 21.47 -33.83
C LEU A 34 9.50 20.89 -35.24
N SER A 35 9.77 21.66 -36.32
CA SER A 35 9.56 21.20 -37.68
C SER A 35 10.49 20.05 -38.10
N HIS A 36 11.68 19.97 -37.50
CA HIS A 36 12.72 18.97 -37.78
C HIS A 36 13.01 18.01 -36.64
N VAL A 37 12.14 17.97 -35.63
CA VAL A 37 12.40 17.25 -34.36
C VAL A 37 12.66 15.77 -34.53
N GLY A 38 12.03 15.13 -35.51
CA GLY A 38 12.25 13.70 -35.82
C GLY A 38 13.47 13.42 -36.70
N GLU A 39 14.08 14.45 -37.28
CA GLU A 39 15.25 14.28 -38.14
C GLU A 39 16.45 13.85 -37.32
N ASN A 40 17.15 12.82 -37.81
CA ASN A 40 18.38 12.27 -37.18
C ASN A 40 18.21 11.69 -35.78
N PHE A 41 16.99 11.49 -35.27
CA PHE A 41 16.79 10.78 -34.01
C PHE A 41 16.94 9.29 -34.22
N VAL A 42 18.11 8.76 -33.93
CA VAL A 42 18.49 7.36 -34.23
C VAL A 42 18.89 6.64 -32.94
N LEU A 43 18.19 5.58 -32.60
CA LEU A 43 18.61 4.60 -31.62
C LEU A 43 19.59 3.63 -32.27
N ASN A 44 20.80 3.51 -31.70
CA ASN A 44 21.83 2.61 -32.21
C ASN A 44 21.59 1.18 -31.72
N THR A 45 21.71 0.22 -32.63
CA THR A 45 21.73 -1.19 -32.23
C THR A 45 23.05 -1.48 -31.50
N PRO A 46 23.00 -2.11 -30.31
CA PRO A 46 24.21 -2.52 -29.59
C PRO A 46 25.11 -3.38 -30.46
N ALA A 47 26.43 -3.13 -30.44
CA ALA A 47 27.39 -3.75 -31.35
C ALA A 47 27.38 -5.29 -31.35
N ASN A 48 27.04 -5.89 -30.21
CA ASN A 48 26.99 -7.35 -30.03
C ASN A 48 25.58 -7.94 -30.14
N ALA A 49 24.57 -7.16 -30.52
CA ALA A 49 23.18 -7.60 -30.50
C ALA A 49 22.93 -8.86 -31.32
N ALA A 50 23.59 -9.04 -32.47
CA ALA A 50 23.40 -10.17 -33.36
C ALA A 50 23.94 -11.52 -32.79
N ASN A 51 24.92 -11.46 -31.89
CA ASN A 51 25.66 -12.64 -31.42
C ASN A 51 25.56 -12.85 -29.91
N ASN A 52 24.76 -12.05 -29.22
CA ASN A 52 24.61 -12.09 -27.77
C ASN A 52 23.19 -12.40 -27.36
N THR A 53 23.04 -13.19 -26.30
CA THR A 53 21.76 -13.31 -25.59
C THR A 53 21.77 -12.36 -24.40
N PHE A 54 20.85 -11.42 -24.40
CA PHE A 54 20.66 -10.47 -23.30
C PHE A 54 19.86 -11.12 -22.18
N ASP A 55 20.53 -11.58 -21.13
CA ASP A 55 19.87 -12.13 -19.93
C ASP A 55 19.46 -10.97 -19.00
N LEU A 56 18.23 -10.49 -19.14
CA LEU A 56 17.74 -9.33 -18.42
C LEU A 56 17.55 -9.58 -16.92
N ALA A 57 17.37 -10.84 -16.52
CA ALA A 57 17.20 -11.18 -15.10
C ALA A 57 18.51 -11.15 -14.31
N SER A 58 19.64 -11.40 -14.99
CA SER A 58 20.97 -11.42 -14.39
C SER A 58 21.77 -10.14 -14.63
N ALA A 59 21.40 -9.32 -15.61
CA ALA A 59 22.05 -8.06 -15.90
C ALA A 59 21.56 -6.94 -14.97
N SER A 60 22.43 -6.00 -14.62
CA SER A 60 22.05 -4.77 -13.93
C SER A 60 21.52 -3.71 -14.89
N SER A 61 22.06 -3.63 -16.09
CA SER A 61 21.65 -2.67 -17.11
C SER A 61 21.92 -3.17 -18.53
N LEU A 62 21.23 -2.54 -19.49
CA LEU A 62 21.48 -2.62 -20.91
C LEU A 62 21.95 -1.26 -21.41
N GLU A 63 23.18 -1.16 -21.91
CA GLU A 63 23.67 0.07 -22.51
C GLU A 63 23.02 0.32 -23.87
N LEU A 64 22.34 1.46 -24.00
CA LEU A 64 21.82 1.99 -25.25
C LEU A 64 22.44 3.34 -25.55
N THR A 65 22.63 3.65 -26.83
CA THR A 65 23.09 4.95 -27.28
C THR A 65 22.18 5.47 -28.40
N CYS A 66 22.02 6.78 -28.49
CA CYS A 66 21.25 7.37 -29.57
C CYS A 66 21.93 8.62 -30.15
N GLN A 67 21.58 8.95 -31.37
CA GLN A 67 21.74 10.30 -31.89
C GLN A 67 20.53 11.13 -31.43
N GLN A 68 20.77 12.29 -30.85
CA GLN A 68 19.72 13.13 -30.29
C GLN A 68 18.78 13.66 -31.36
N PRO A 69 17.49 13.86 -31.03
CA PRO A 69 16.56 14.56 -31.93
C PRO A 69 16.98 16.03 -32.11
N ASN A 70 16.63 16.59 -33.25
CA ASN A 70 16.93 17.97 -33.56
C ASN A 70 15.76 18.90 -33.11
N TYR A 71 15.97 19.57 -31.98
CA TYR A 71 14.98 20.56 -31.49
C TYR A 71 15.34 22.00 -31.84
N GLY A 72 16.13 22.22 -32.91
CA GLY A 72 16.59 23.52 -33.34
C GLY A 72 17.87 24.01 -32.66
N THR A 73 18.33 25.16 -33.09
CA THR A 73 19.55 25.80 -32.56
C THR A 73 19.20 27.11 -31.85
N GLY A 74 19.90 27.42 -30.78
CA GLY A 74 19.80 28.73 -30.13
C GLY A 74 19.12 28.73 -28.75
N VAL A 75 18.40 27.69 -28.37
CA VAL A 75 17.83 27.56 -27.02
C VAL A 75 18.42 26.32 -26.33
N PRO A 76 19.03 26.46 -25.14
CA PRO A 76 19.41 25.29 -24.35
C PRO A 76 18.15 24.56 -23.85
N TYR A 77 18.00 23.28 -24.15
CA TYR A 77 16.91 22.45 -23.66
C TYR A 77 17.45 21.14 -23.13
N PHE A 78 16.71 20.55 -22.19
CA PHE A 78 16.99 19.23 -21.66
C PHE A 78 16.05 18.22 -22.32
N VAL A 79 16.61 17.14 -22.84
CA VAL A 79 15.84 16.05 -23.44
C VAL A 79 15.67 14.94 -22.42
N ARG A 80 14.45 14.43 -22.29
CA ARG A 80 14.18 13.18 -21.60
C ARG A 80 13.90 12.10 -22.62
N TYR A 81 14.51 10.94 -22.41
CA TYR A 81 14.33 9.75 -23.22
C TYR A 81 13.61 8.68 -22.39
N TYR A 82 12.60 8.08 -22.98
CA TYR A 82 11.86 6.95 -22.44
C TYR A 82 12.04 5.75 -23.36
N VAL A 83 12.37 4.59 -22.80
CA VAL A 83 12.51 3.37 -23.59
C VAL A 83 11.14 2.72 -23.72
N GLN A 84 10.77 2.39 -24.95
CA GLN A 84 9.58 1.60 -25.26
C GLN A 84 10.02 0.23 -25.79
N ALA A 85 9.38 -0.84 -25.29
CA ALA A 85 9.65 -2.22 -25.66
C ALA A 85 8.39 -2.89 -26.20
N SER A 86 8.54 -3.75 -27.21
CA SER A 86 7.52 -4.65 -27.72
C SER A 86 8.11 -6.03 -28.01
N ILE A 87 7.27 -7.06 -27.99
CA ILE A 87 7.62 -8.41 -28.42
C ILE A 87 6.98 -8.77 -29.76
N ASP A 88 6.19 -7.86 -30.34
CA ASP A 88 5.51 -8.04 -31.61
C ASP A 88 6.34 -7.43 -32.75
N PRO A 89 6.70 -8.18 -33.79
CA PRO A 89 7.41 -7.63 -34.94
C PRO A 89 6.63 -6.56 -35.71
N ALA A 90 5.31 -6.52 -35.61
CA ALA A 90 4.47 -5.49 -36.19
C ALA A 90 4.78 -4.09 -35.62
N PHE A 91 5.38 -4.01 -34.44
CA PHE A 91 5.87 -2.75 -33.86
C PHE A 91 6.87 -2.00 -34.75
N LEU A 92 7.55 -2.71 -35.64
CA LEU A 92 8.42 -2.10 -36.65
C LEU A 92 7.69 -1.17 -37.62
N ASN A 93 6.41 -1.44 -37.87
CA ASN A 93 5.61 -0.72 -38.87
C ASN A 93 4.37 -0.01 -38.28
N ASP A 94 3.96 -0.42 -37.09
CA ASP A 94 2.74 0.12 -36.43
C ASP A 94 3.02 0.41 -34.96
N THR A 95 2.99 1.68 -34.63
CA THR A 95 3.22 2.17 -33.26
C THR A 95 2.01 2.00 -32.34
N THR A 96 0.87 1.55 -32.86
CA THR A 96 -0.31 1.21 -32.04
C THR A 96 -0.25 -0.21 -31.49
N VAL A 97 0.69 -1.03 -31.96
CA VAL A 97 0.91 -2.39 -31.47
C VAL A 97 1.29 -2.36 -29.99
N ALA A 98 0.90 -3.42 -29.27
CA ALA A 98 1.15 -3.55 -27.84
C ALA A 98 2.64 -3.32 -27.49
N HIS A 99 2.89 -2.36 -26.63
CA HIS A 99 4.21 -2.02 -26.13
C HIS A 99 4.12 -1.52 -24.68
N LYS A 100 5.26 -1.54 -24.01
CA LYS A 100 5.39 -0.96 -22.65
C LYS A 100 6.45 0.14 -22.69
N GLU A 101 6.16 1.28 -22.09
CA GLU A 101 7.13 2.33 -21.84
C GLU A 101 7.70 2.15 -20.43
N LEU A 102 9.01 2.18 -20.29
CA LEU A 102 9.68 2.09 -19.00
C LEU A 102 9.46 3.40 -18.20
N ASN A 103 9.36 3.27 -16.89
CA ASN A 103 9.11 4.42 -16.01
C ASN A 103 10.35 5.33 -15.87
N THR A 104 11.54 4.75 -16.01
CA THR A 104 12.80 5.51 -15.88
C THR A 104 12.98 6.43 -17.07
N ALA A 105 13.14 7.73 -16.80
CA ALA A 105 13.50 8.73 -17.78
C ALA A 105 15.02 8.93 -17.78
N TYR A 106 15.63 8.92 -18.98
CA TYR A 106 17.06 9.16 -19.17
C TYR A 106 17.28 10.56 -19.72
N THR A 107 18.38 11.22 -19.33
CA THR A 107 18.72 12.59 -19.75
C THR A 107 19.99 12.65 -20.59
N SER A 108 20.58 11.51 -20.89
CA SER A 108 21.79 11.37 -21.70
C SER A 108 21.55 10.53 -22.94
N ALA A 109 22.20 10.85 -24.04
CA ALA A 109 22.19 10.05 -25.25
C ALA A 109 22.89 8.67 -25.08
N LYS A 110 23.65 8.50 -24.03
CA LYS A 110 24.15 7.20 -23.55
C LYS A 110 23.39 6.85 -22.28
N MET A 111 22.69 5.73 -22.31
CA MET A 111 21.75 5.31 -21.28
C MET A 111 22.11 3.91 -20.76
N ASP A 112 22.22 3.77 -19.47
CA ASP A 112 22.28 2.47 -18.79
C ASP A 112 20.84 2.07 -18.42
N VAL A 113 20.13 1.45 -19.37
CA VAL A 113 18.72 1.08 -19.22
C VAL A 113 18.59 0.01 -18.15
N ASN A 114 17.73 0.25 -17.14
CA ASN A 114 17.49 -0.67 -16.04
C ASN A 114 17.00 -2.02 -16.58
N ALA A 115 17.83 -3.06 -16.44
CA ALA A 115 17.53 -4.39 -16.96
C ALA A 115 16.34 -5.04 -16.24
N THR A 116 16.14 -4.78 -14.96
CA THR A 116 14.99 -5.30 -14.19
C THR A 116 13.68 -4.70 -14.70
N GLU A 117 13.67 -3.41 -15.00
CA GLU A 117 12.49 -2.73 -15.53
C GLU A 117 12.15 -3.24 -16.94
N LEU A 118 13.15 -3.37 -17.80
CA LEU A 118 12.99 -3.95 -19.13
C LEU A 118 12.55 -5.42 -19.07
N ASN A 119 13.12 -6.22 -18.17
CA ASN A 119 12.71 -7.59 -17.92
C ASN A 119 11.22 -7.67 -17.56
N THR A 120 10.80 -6.82 -16.63
CA THR A 120 9.38 -6.76 -16.20
C THR A 120 8.46 -6.41 -17.36
N ALA A 121 8.81 -5.42 -18.17
CA ALA A 121 8.04 -5.03 -19.34
C ALA A 121 7.89 -6.14 -20.36
N VAL A 122 9.00 -6.85 -20.67
CA VAL A 122 9.01 -7.98 -21.62
C VAL A 122 8.18 -9.15 -21.10
N VAL A 123 8.31 -9.49 -19.81
CA VAL A 123 7.51 -10.55 -19.17
C VAL A 123 6.03 -10.21 -19.23
N GLN A 124 5.64 -8.99 -18.87
CA GLN A 124 4.24 -8.56 -18.93
C GLN A 124 3.66 -8.65 -20.35
N LEU A 125 4.38 -8.13 -21.34
CA LEU A 125 3.96 -8.22 -22.74
C LEU A 125 3.75 -9.68 -23.18
N PHE A 126 4.68 -10.56 -22.79
CA PHE A 126 4.58 -11.98 -23.14
C PHE A 126 3.36 -12.65 -22.46
N GLN A 127 3.16 -12.42 -21.18
CA GLN A 127 2.04 -13.01 -20.42
C GLN A 127 0.68 -12.47 -20.88
N GLU A 128 0.59 -11.19 -21.24
CA GLU A 128 -0.62 -10.60 -21.82
C GLU A 128 -0.98 -11.26 -23.16
N ALA A 129 0.02 -11.59 -23.97
CA ALA A 129 -0.18 -12.27 -25.25
C ALA A 129 -0.36 -13.81 -25.12
N ASN A 130 0.16 -14.42 -24.04
CA ASN A 130 0.21 -15.86 -23.83
C ASN A 130 -0.13 -16.24 -22.39
N PRO A 131 -1.37 -16.04 -21.94
CA PRO A 131 -1.76 -16.18 -20.53
C PRO A 131 -1.55 -17.60 -19.96
N ASP A 132 -1.58 -18.61 -20.81
CA ASP A 132 -1.44 -20.02 -20.42
C ASP A 132 0.02 -20.52 -20.42
N VAL A 133 0.99 -19.67 -20.79
CA VAL A 133 2.40 -20.04 -20.89
C VAL A 133 3.18 -19.41 -19.73
N PRO A 134 3.58 -20.20 -18.71
CA PRO A 134 4.20 -19.63 -17.50
C PRO A 134 5.61 -19.12 -17.70
N ASN A 135 6.37 -19.69 -18.67
CA ASN A 135 7.77 -19.34 -18.88
C ASN A 135 7.96 -18.55 -20.17
N VAL A 136 8.67 -17.44 -20.08
CA VAL A 136 9.03 -16.62 -21.24
C VAL A 136 10.18 -17.32 -21.99
N PRO A 137 10.02 -17.67 -23.27
CA PRO A 137 11.13 -18.23 -24.07
C PRO A 137 12.16 -17.16 -24.40
N VAL A 138 13.35 -17.57 -24.80
CA VAL A 138 14.30 -16.65 -25.42
C VAL A 138 13.72 -16.20 -26.77
N MET A 139 13.55 -14.88 -26.95
CA MET A 139 12.84 -14.35 -28.11
C MET A 139 13.37 -12.97 -28.51
N PRO A 140 13.05 -12.50 -29.73
CA PRO A 140 13.33 -11.12 -30.12
C PRO A 140 12.55 -10.10 -29.30
N VAL A 141 13.19 -8.95 -29.02
CA VAL A 141 12.56 -7.79 -28.40
C VAL A 141 12.85 -6.55 -29.26
N TYR A 142 11.85 -5.74 -29.48
CA TYR A 142 11.89 -4.54 -30.28
C TYR A 142 11.92 -3.32 -29.37
N LEU A 143 12.89 -2.42 -29.58
CA LEU A 143 13.06 -1.24 -28.75
C LEU A 143 13.04 0.01 -29.60
N ARG A 144 12.44 1.09 -29.07
CA ARG A 144 12.61 2.46 -29.57
C ARG A 144 12.67 3.43 -28.40
N LEU A 145 13.09 4.65 -28.69
CA LEU A 145 13.05 5.75 -27.76
C LEU A 145 11.93 6.71 -28.10
N ARG A 146 11.24 7.17 -27.07
CA ARG A 146 10.43 8.39 -27.11
C ARG A 146 11.23 9.51 -26.46
N ALA A 147 11.37 10.64 -27.13
CA ALA A 147 12.05 11.82 -26.61
C ALA A 147 11.10 13.00 -26.48
N VAL A 148 11.27 13.77 -25.40
CA VAL A 148 10.54 15.02 -25.15
C VAL A 148 11.50 16.07 -24.59
N ILE A 149 11.19 17.35 -24.81
CA ILE A 149 11.85 18.45 -24.09
C ILE A 149 11.34 18.45 -22.65
N ALA A 150 12.25 18.33 -21.69
CA ALA A 150 11.93 18.45 -20.28
C ALA A 150 11.66 19.91 -19.92
N GLY A 151 10.44 20.27 -19.62
CA GLY A 151 10.05 21.61 -19.24
C GLY A 151 8.98 21.60 -18.14
N SER A 152 8.69 22.77 -17.63
CA SER A 152 7.60 23.01 -16.67
C SER A 152 6.23 23.15 -17.36
N ASP A 153 6.19 23.20 -18.69
CA ASP A 153 4.99 23.35 -19.48
C ASP A 153 4.63 22.03 -20.18
N ALA A 154 3.53 21.43 -19.75
CA ALA A 154 3.00 20.18 -20.32
C ALA A 154 2.70 20.30 -21.84
N ASN A 155 2.41 21.51 -22.35
CA ASN A 155 2.21 21.71 -23.78
C ASN A 155 3.52 21.57 -24.57
N VAL A 156 4.63 22.03 -24.03
CA VAL A 156 5.96 21.87 -24.64
C VAL A 156 6.34 20.40 -24.67
N GLU A 157 6.14 19.68 -23.57
CA GLU A 157 6.37 18.23 -23.52
C GLU A 157 5.55 17.49 -24.60
N THR A 158 4.27 17.77 -24.69
CA THR A 158 3.37 17.10 -25.65
C THR A 158 3.75 17.42 -27.10
N LYS A 159 4.07 18.65 -27.43
CA LYS A 159 4.41 19.07 -28.80
C LYS A 159 5.80 18.64 -29.24
N SER A 160 6.73 18.49 -28.32
CA SER A 160 8.10 18.06 -28.59
C SER A 160 8.26 16.53 -28.68
N ASN A 161 7.18 15.79 -28.47
CA ASN A 161 7.19 14.33 -28.48
C ASN A 161 7.63 13.77 -29.84
N THR A 162 8.68 12.96 -29.86
CA THR A 162 9.21 12.32 -31.07
C THR A 162 9.75 10.92 -30.76
N TYR A 163 9.89 10.11 -31.80
CA TYR A 163 10.31 8.71 -31.67
C TYR A 163 11.53 8.43 -32.54
N SER A 164 12.44 7.60 -32.04
CA SER A 164 13.56 7.05 -32.81
C SER A 164 13.09 5.98 -33.79
N ASN A 165 14.02 5.50 -34.64
CA ASN A 165 13.89 4.20 -35.28
C ASN A 165 13.72 3.09 -34.24
N ILE A 166 13.22 1.94 -34.69
CA ILE A 166 13.13 0.72 -33.90
C ILE A 166 14.36 -0.14 -34.16
N ILE A 167 14.93 -0.67 -33.09
CA ILE A 167 15.99 -1.68 -33.16
C ILE A 167 15.44 -3.03 -32.69
N THR A 168 16.09 -4.11 -33.13
CA THR A 168 15.79 -5.47 -32.70
C THR A 168 16.96 -6.01 -31.88
N LEU A 169 16.64 -6.54 -30.70
CA LEU A 169 17.51 -7.42 -29.93
C LEU A 169 17.09 -8.87 -30.26
N PRO A 170 17.83 -9.62 -31.07
CA PRO A 170 17.36 -10.88 -31.64
C PRO A 170 17.18 -12.00 -30.60
N SER A 171 17.92 -11.93 -29.49
CA SER A 171 17.95 -12.96 -28.46
C SER A 171 17.90 -12.31 -27.08
N VAL A 172 16.72 -12.27 -26.49
CA VAL A 172 16.49 -11.76 -25.13
C VAL A 172 15.92 -12.86 -24.28
N LYS A 173 16.56 -13.11 -23.13
CA LYS A 173 16.09 -13.98 -22.08
C LYS A 173 15.48 -13.09 -20.98
N ALA A 174 14.17 -13.13 -20.86
CA ALA A 174 13.44 -12.52 -19.76
C ALA A 174 12.89 -13.61 -18.84
N THR A 175 12.92 -13.36 -17.56
CA THR A 175 12.45 -14.33 -16.56
C THR A 175 11.46 -13.63 -15.64
N TYR A 176 10.31 -14.24 -15.41
CA TYR A 176 9.36 -13.74 -14.44
C TYR A 176 10.02 -13.73 -13.05
N VAL A 177 10.18 -12.55 -12.50
CA VAL A 177 10.62 -12.37 -11.13
C VAL A 177 9.38 -11.89 -10.35
N ALA A 178 8.84 -12.75 -9.51
CA ALA A 178 7.74 -12.36 -8.64
C ALA A 178 8.14 -11.13 -7.80
N PRO A 179 7.26 -10.15 -7.62
CA PRO A 179 7.54 -9.02 -6.72
C PRO A 179 7.85 -9.52 -5.31
N ASP A 180 8.62 -8.74 -4.57
CA ASP A 180 8.84 -9.02 -3.16
C ASP A 180 7.51 -8.97 -2.44
N VAL A 181 7.26 -9.98 -1.60
CA VAL A 181 6.11 -9.97 -0.70
C VAL A 181 6.42 -9.11 0.52
N THR A 182 5.39 -8.49 1.07
CA THR A 182 5.45 -7.72 2.30
C THR A 182 4.45 -8.28 3.29
N TYR A 183 4.64 -7.96 4.56
CA TYR A 183 3.64 -8.31 5.56
C TYR A 183 2.31 -7.62 5.26
N PRO A 184 1.17 -8.34 5.28
CA PRO A 184 -0.14 -7.71 5.16
C PRO A 184 -0.32 -6.66 6.25
N ALA A 185 -0.93 -5.53 5.92
CA ALA A 185 -1.28 -4.53 6.93
C ALA A 185 -2.30 -5.10 7.94
N GLN A 186 -3.09 -6.09 7.53
CA GLN A 186 -4.16 -6.69 8.30
C GLN A 186 -4.48 -8.08 7.75
N LEU A 187 -4.95 -9.00 8.61
CA LEU A 187 -5.58 -10.25 8.19
C LEU A 187 -7.09 -10.18 8.41
N TYR A 188 -7.77 -11.19 7.90
CA TYR A 188 -9.22 -11.34 8.02
C TYR A 188 -9.57 -12.79 8.34
N VAL A 189 -10.63 -13.00 9.10
CA VAL A 189 -11.23 -14.31 9.33
C VAL A 189 -12.71 -14.28 8.95
N SER A 190 -13.20 -15.39 8.42
CA SER A 190 -14.60 -15.54 8.02
C SER A 190 -15.08 -16.97 8.27
N GLY A 191 -16.32 -17.11 8.67
CA GLY A 191 -16.94 -18.40 8.89
C GLY A 191 -18.38 -18.27 9.37
N PRO A 192 -19.15 -19.38 9.38
CA PRO A 192 -20.58 -19.35 9.74
C PRO A 192 -20.87 -18.79 11.13
N SER A 193 -19.88 -18.83 12.01
CA SER A 193 -19.98 -18.38 13.40
C SER A 193 -19.32 -17.04 13.67
N ILE A 194 -18.68 -16.44 12.67
CA ILE A 194 -17.98 -15.16 12.80
C ILE A 194 -18.87 -14.09 12.21
N GLN A 195 -19.25 -13.10 13.03
CA GLN A 195 -20.18 -12.02 12.65
C GLN A 195 -21.45 -12.54 11.96
N ASN A 196 -22.04 -13.59 12.51
CA ASN A 196 -23.22 -14.29 11.95
C ASN A 196 -23.02 -14.83 10.51
N GLY A 197 -21.79 -15.14 10.12
CA GLY A 197 -21.45 -15.72 8.82
C GLY A 197 -21.50 -14.76 7.63
N SER A 198 -21.71 -13.47 7.86
CA SER A 198 -22.02 -12.54 6.76
C SER A 198 -20.86 -11.66 6.33
N THR A 199 -19.76 -11.60 7.10
CA THR A 199 -18.67 -10.65 6.84
C THR A 199 -17.30 -11.20 7.21
N TRP A 200 -16.28 -10.62 6.62
CA TRP A 200 -14.90 -10.83 6.99
C TRP A 200 -14.56 -9.97 8.20
N LYS A 201 -14.25 -10.61 9.33
CA LYS A 201 -13.81 -9.93 10.53
C LYS A 201 -12.32 -9.60 10.41
N ALA A 202 -11.98 -8.35 10.67
CA ALA A 202 -10.61 -7.90 10.74
C ALA A 202 -9.85 -8.54 11.91
N VAL A 203 -8.63 -8.99 11.64
CA VAL A 203 -7.65 -9.50 12.61
C VAL A 203 -6.60 -8.40 12.80
N ALA A 204 -6.52 -7.85 14.00
CA ALA A 204 -5.66 -6.72 14.29
C ALA A 204 -4.17 -7.12 14.29
N PRO A 205 -3.26 -6.29 13.77
CA PRO A 205 -1.83 -6.51 14.00
C PRO A 205 -1.48 -6.30 15.47
N VAL A 206 -0.49 -7.03 15.95
CA VAL A 206 0.11 -6.79 17.26
C VAL A 206 0.93 -5.51 17.17
N TYR A 207 0.60 -4.52 17.99
CA TYR A 207 1.21 -3.19 17.92
C TYR A 207 2.74 -3.22 18.03
N GLY A 208 3.40 -2.70 16.99
CA GLY A 208 4.85 -2.60 16.92
C GLY A 208 5.57 -3.95 16.72
N VAL A 209 4.86 -4.99 16.24
CA VAL A 209 5.44 -6.30 15.93
C VAL A 209 4.97 -6.75 14.56
N GLU A 210 5.78 -6.51 13.54
CA GLU A 210 5.45 -6.88 12.18
C GLU A 210 5.17 -8.38 12.03
N GLY A 211 4.26 -8.73 11.14
CA GLY A 211 3.94 -10.11 10.82
C GLY A 211 3.16 -10.87 11.89
N ASN A 212 2.71 -10.21 12.96
CA ASN A 212 1.94 -10.82 14.03
C ASN A 212 0.55 -10.16 14.10
N TYR A 213 -0.49 -10.99 14.14
CA TYR A 213 -1.88 -10.55 14.11
C TYR A 213 -2.71 -11.34 15.09
N PHE A 214 -3.67 -10.71 15.75
CA PHE A 214 -4.51 -11.37 16.72
C PHE A 214 -5.99 -10.97 16.59
N THR A 215 -6.84 -11.86 17.02
CA THR A 215 -8.28 -11.58 17.19
C THR A 215 -8.87 -12.53 18.23
N MET A 216 -9.98 -12.14 18.79
CA MET A 216 -10.80 -12.99 19.63
C MET A 216 -12.07 -13.38 18.87
N VAL A 217 -12.38 -14.67 18.87
CA VAL A 217 -13.54 -15.22 18.17
C VAL A 217 -14.28 -16.22 19.08
N TYR A 218 -15.59 -16.28 18.92
CA TYR A 218 -16.40 -17.40 19.39
C TYR A 218 -16.56 -18.42 18.27
N VAL A 219 -16.29 -19.67 18.57
CA VAL A 219 -16.48 -20.78 17.62
C VAL A 219 -17.36 -21.81 18.30
N PRO A 220 -18.49 -22.26 17.73
CA PRO A 220 -19.30 -23.35 18.29
C PRO A 220 -18.63 -24.71 18.10
N ASP A 221 -19.14 -25.75 18.74
CA ASP A 221 -18.68 -27.13 18.54
C ASP A 221 -18.72 -27.50 17.03
N GLY A 222 -17.61 -27.98 16.50
CA GLY A 222 -17.47 -28.27 15.07
C GLY A 222 -17.51 -27.04 14.17
N GLY A 223 -17.45 -25.84 14.75
CA GLY A 223 -17.45 -24.60 14.01
C GLY A 223 -16.23 -24.46 13.10
N LYS A 224 -16.42 -23.80 11.98
CA LYS A 224 -15.43 -23.65 10.93
C LYS A 224 -15.15 -22.20 10.62
N PHE A 225 -13.90 -21.92 10.23
CA PHE A 225 -13.54 -20.62 9.65
C PHE A 225 -12.39 -20.74 8.64
N THR A 226 -12.23 -19.71 7.84
CA THR A 226 -11.09 -19.48 6.93
C THR A 226 -10.45 -18.15 7.27
N PHE A 227 -9.26 -17.89 6.74
CA PHE A 227 -8.59 -16.61 6.88
C PHE A 227 -8.20 -16.04 5.50
N GLY A 228 -7.74 -14.81 5.45
CA GLY A 228 -7.25 -14.16 4.24
C GLY A 228 -6.36 -12.96 4.53
N THR A 229 -5.58 -12.54 3.54
CA THR A 229 -4.76 -11.31 3.61
C THR A 229 -5.53 -10.09 3.11
N THR A 230 -6.64 -10.33 2.43
CA THR A 230 -7.61 -9.32 2.02
C THR A 230 -9.02 -9.82 2.32
N SER A 231 -9.96 -8.90 2.47
CA SER A 231 -11.37 -9.25 2.62
C SER A 231 -11.87 -9.98 1.36
N GLY A 232 -12.45 -11.17 1.54
CA GLY A 232 -12.92 -12.02 0.45
C GLY A 232 -11.92 -13.06 -0.06
N GLU A 233 -10.64 -12.97 0.31
CA GLU A 233 -9.67 -14.01 0.00
C GLU A 233 -9.84 -15.20 0.94
N VAL A 234 -10.05 -16.41 0.40
CA VAL A 234 -10.23 -17.63 1.17
C VAL A 234 -8.93 -18.42 1.25
N ARG A 235 -8.38 -18.54 2.46
CA ARG A 235 -7.27 -19.42 2.81
C ARG A 235 -7.72 -20.35 3.92
N GLY A 236 -7.46 -21.63 3.78
CA GLY A 236 -7.79 -22.65 4.76
C GLY A 236 -6.59 -23.18 5.52
N PHE A 237 -6.80 -24.31 6.19
CA PHE A 237 -5.81 -25.04 6.96
C PHE A 237 -4.55 -25.38 6.13
N ASN A 238 -4.72 -25.75 4.87
CA ASN A 238 -3.64 -26.10 3.94
C ASN A 238 -2.75 -24.89 3.53
N ARG A 239 -3.10 -23.68 3.94
CA ARG A 239 -2.31 -22.46 3.73
C ARG A 239 -1.57 -22.01 4.98
N LEU A 240 -1.66 -22.77 6.05
CA LEU A 240 -0.87 -22.60 7.26
C LEU A 240 0.31 -23.57 7.24
N ARG A 241 1.48 -23.08 7.58
CA ARG A 241 2.69 -23.90 7.76
C ARG A 241 2.56 -24.77 9.00
N SER A 242 1.97 -24.21 10.06
CA SER A 242 1.67 -24.93 11.29
C SER A 242 0.43 -24.41 12.00
N VAL A 243 -0.22 -25.29 12.77
CA VAL A 243 -1.29 -24.94 13.69
C VAL A 243 -0.93 -25.51 15.06
N THR A 244 -0.81 -24.65 16.05
CA THR A 244 -0.54 -24.99 17.44
C THR A 244 -1.74 -24.63 18.30
N VAL A 245 -2.21 -25.56 19.12
CA VAL A 245 -3.28 -25.31 20.08
C VAL A 245 -2.69 -25.38 21.48
N ASN A 246 -2.84 -24.31 22.25
CA ASN A 246 -2.44 -24.30 23.65
C ASN A 246 -3.27 -25.33 24.45
N SER A 247 -2.64 -26.07 25.34
CA SER A 247 -3.30 -27.13 26.10
C SER A 247 -4.54 -26.68 26.87
N ASP A 248 -4.52 -25.43 27.36
CA ASP A 248 -5.59 -24.88 28.19
C ASP A 248 -6.81 -24.46 27.33
N ALA A 249 -6.65 -24.36 26.00
CA ALA A 249 -7.76 -24.10 25.08
C ALA A 249 -8.75 -25.27 25.00
N ASN A 250 -8.33 -26.48 25.44
CA ASN A 250 -9.18 -27.67 25.52
C ASN A 250 -9.98 -27.95 24.23
N THR A 251 -9.36 -27.78 23.10
CA THR A 251 -9.89 -28.04 21.76
C THR A 251 -8.81 -28.60 20.86
N THR A 252 -9.16 -29.09 19.69
CA THR A 252 -8.25 -29.37 18.58
C THR A 252 -8.69 -28.61 17.36
N VAL A 253 -7.73 -28.24 16.53
CA VAL A 253 -8.00 -27.57 15.25
C VAL A 253 -7.44 -28.42 14.13
N THR A 254 -8.29 -28.78 13.18
CA THR A 254 -7.94 -29.65 12.06
C THR A 254 -8.52 -29.12 10.74
N ASP A 255 -8.09 -29.69 9.64
CA ASP A 255 -8.71 -29.46 8.32
C ASP A 255 -10.13 -30.07 8.30
N ALA A 256 -11.09 -29.30 7.89
CA ALA A 256 -12.49 -29.74 7.74
C ALA A 256 -12.71 -30.67 6.54
N GLY A 257 -11.73 -30.77 5.64
CA GLY A 257 -11.83 -31.58 4.41
C GLY A 257 -12.84 -31.05 3.38
N ASP A 258 -13.27 -29.80 3.51
CA ASP A 258 -14.11 -29.11 2.52
C ASP A 258 -13.24 -28.43 1.43
N GLU A 259 -13.85 -27.91 0.38
CA GLU A 259 -13.14 -27.26 -0.75
C GLU A 259 -12.25 -26.09 -0.31
N SER A 260 -12.64 -25.40 0.76
CA SER A 260 -11.89 -24.29 1.33
C SER A 260 -10.80 -24.74 2.30
N HIS A 261 -10.72 -26.02 2.63
CA HIS A 261 -9.86 -26.54 3.70
C HIS A 261 -10.05 -25.75 5.00
N SER A 262 -11.31 -25.48 5.37
CA SER A 262 -11.64 -24.68 6.54
C SER A 262 -11.00 -25.25 7.80
N LEU A 263 -10.58 -24.36 8.72
CA LEU A 263 -10.16 -24.76 10.06
C LEU A 263 -11.41 -25.15 10.86
N THR A 264 -11.43 -26.32 11.47
CA THR A 264 -12.55 -26.77 12.31
C THR A 264 -12.12 -27.06 13.73
N PHE A 265 -12.93 -26.64 14.70
CA PHE A 265 -12.69 -26.78 16.12
C PHE A 265 -13.50 -27.96 16.68
N SER A 266 -12.84 -28.84 17.40
CA SER A 266 -13.51 -30.01 18.03
C SER A 266 -14.45 -29.60 19.19
N LYS A 267 -14.15 -28.48 19.84
CA LYS A 267 -14.94 -27.97 20.95
C LYS A 267 -15.15 -26.46 20.80
N GLY A 268 -16.36 -26.03 21.04
CA GLY A 268 -16.74 -24.60 20.97
C GLY A 268 -16.29 -23.83 22.18
N GLY A 269 -16.19 -22.50 21.99
CA GLY A 269 -15.79 -21.56 23.02
C GLY A 269 -15.26 -20.25 22.45
N TRP A 270 -14.82 -19.39 23.34
CA TRP A 270 -14.06 -18.20 22.97
C TRP A 270 -12.57 -18.54 22.88
N TYR A 271 -11.97 -18.14 21.77
CA TYR A 271 -10.55 -18.37 21.50
C TYR A 271 -9.86 -17.09 21.09
N THR A 272 -8.62 -16.92 21.53
CA THR A 272 -7.69 -15.94 20.97
C THR A 272 -6.88 -16.62 19.88
N LEU A 273 -6.98 -16.11 18.66
CA LEU A 273 -6.20 -16.53 17.50
C LEU A 273 -4.99 -15.61 17.34
N LEU A 274 -3.80 -16.17 17.34
CA LEU A 274 -2.56 -15.48 17.01
C LEU A 274 -2.03 -16.04 15.69
N PHE A 275 -2.06 -15.24 14.66
CA PHE A 275 -1.37 -15.53 13.39
C PHE A 275 0.02 -14.91 13.43
N THR A 276 1.03 -15.71 13.16
CA THR A 276 2.38 -15.23 12.93
C THR A 276 2.76 -15.50 11.49
N SER A 277 3.50 -14.59 10.89
CA SER A 277 3.94 -14.74 9.50
C SER A 277 5.43 -14.52 9.36
N GLU A 278 6.03 -15.20 8.38
CA GLU A 278 7.44 -15.14 8.07
C GLU A 278 7.61 -14.99 6.56
N ILE A 279 8.41 -14.03 6.14
CA ILE A 279 8.78 -13.84 4.75
C ILE A 279 10.03 -14.69 4.44
N SER A 280 9.99 -15.45 3.34
CA SER A 280 11.13 -16.24 2.87
C SER A 280 12.37 -15.39 2.64
N ALA A 281 13.56 -15.99 2.73
CA ALA A 281 14.83 -15.29 2.57
C ALA A 281 14.97 -14.58 1.19
N ASP A 282 14.36 -15.16 0.14
CA ASP A 282 14.30 -14.58 -1.20
C ASP A 282 13.18 -13.54 -1.37
N LYS A 283 12.41 -13.29 -0.32
CA LYS A 283 11.24 -12.37 -0.28
C LYS A 283 10.14 -12.69 -1.29
N LYS A 284 10.04 -13.93 -1.75
CA LYS A 284 9.04 -14.32 -2.77
C LYS A 284 7.85 -15.06 -2.20
N SER A 285 7.91 -15.45 -0.94
CA SER A 285 6.85 -16.19 -0.26
C SER A 285 6.63 -15.65 1.15
N ILE A 286 5.40 -15.73 1.60
CA ILE A 286 5.02 -15.48 2.99
C ILE A 286 4.34 -16.73 3.55
N PHE A 287 4.78 -17.16 4.71
CA PHE A 287 4.23 -18.31 5.43
C PHE A 287 3.44 -17.82 6.62
N PHE A 288 2.39 -18.54 6.96
CA PHE A 288 1.55 -18.24 8.12
C PHE A 288 1.52 -19.43 9.06
N ASP A 289 1.61 -19.13 10.35
CA ASP A 289 1.38 -20.08 11.44
C ASP A 289 0.19 -19.56 12.26
N LEU A 290 -0.58 -20.47 12.84
CA LEU A 290 -1.66 -20.15 13.75
C LEU A 290 -1.40 -20.76 15.11
N THR A 291 -1.48 -19.94 16.16
CA THR A 291 -1.56 -20.42 17.54
C THR A 291 -2.92 -20.05 18.12
N VAL A 292 -3.57 -21.04 18.73
CA VAL A 292 -4.88 -20.90 19.38
C VAL A 292 -4.72 -20.97 20.88
N PHE A 293 -5.20 -19.95 21.57
CA PHE A 293 -5.22 -19.84 23.03
C PHE A 293 -6.66 -19.80 23.56
N PRO A 294 -6.91 -20.17 24.82
CA PRO A 294 -8.14 -19.77 25.47
C PRO A 294 -8.24 -18.24 25.48
N ALA A 295 -9.44 -17.72 25.34
CA ALA A 295 -9.64 -16.28 25.30
C ALA A 295 -9.65 -15.69 26.72
N HIS A 296 -8.86 -14.66 26.92
CA HIS A 296 -8.80 -13.87 28.14
C HIS A 296 -8.75 -12.39 27.80
N ALA A 297 -9.60 -11.59 28.42
CA ALA A 297 -9.59 -10.14 28.30
C ALA A 297 -9.52 -9.51 29.69
N TYR A 298 -8.78 -8.44 29.83
CA TYR A 298 -8.54 -7.77 31.11
C TYR A 298 -8.78 -6.28 31.00
N THR A 299 -9.16 -5.70 32.14
CA THR A 299 -9.09 -4.26 32.38
C THR A 299 -7.90 -3.94 33.27
N ILE A 300 -7.30 -2.76 33.10
CA ILE A 300 -6.12 -2.31 33.84
C ILE A 300 -6.15 -0.78 33.91
N GLY A 301 -5.50 -0.20 34.89
CA GLY A 301 -5.38 1.26 34.99
C GLY A 301 -5.90 1.85 36.27
N ASN A 302 -5.95 3.18 36.37
CA ASN A 302 -6.37 3.87 37.57
C ASN A 302 -7.82 3.58 37.94
N ALA A 303 -8.71 3.39 36.94
CA ALA A 303 -10.13 3.08 37.17
C ALA A 303 -10.33 1.72 37.86
N THR A 304 -9.40 0.80 37.69
CA THR A 304 -9.41 -0.53 38.32
C THR A 304 -8.57 -0.58 39.61
N GLY A 305 -7.76 0.46 39.86
CA GLY A 305 -6.85 0.53 41.01
C GLY A 305 -5.58 -0.30 40.85
N ASP A 306 -5.34 -0.90 39.68
CA ASP A 306 -4.19 -1.78 39.44
C ASP A 306 -3.68 -1.69 37.99
N TRP A 307 -2.35 -1.79 37.86
CA TRP A 307 -1.63 -1.81 36.59
C TRP A 307 -0.91 -3.14 36.35
N THR A 308 -1.23 -4.19 37.12
CA THR A 308 -0.62 -5.51 36.99
C THR A 308 -1.21 -6.26 35.80
N ASP A 309 -0.34 -6.69 34.85
CA ASP A 309 -0.75 -7.50 33.71
C ASP A 309 -1.36 -8.84 34.17
N ALA A 310 -2.45 -9.22 33.53
CA ALA A 310 -3.18 -10.47 33.77
C ALA A 310 -3.56 -10.72 35.26
N ASN A 311 -3.90 -9.66 35.99
CA ASN A 311 -4.44 -9.83 37.33
C ASN A 311 -5.80 -10.55 37.26
N PRO A 312 -5.95 -11.75 37.84
CA PRO A 312 -7.20 -12.52 37.78
C PRO A 312 -8.44 -11.77 38.31
N ALA A 313 -8.23 -10.85 39.28
CA ALA A 313 -9.34 -10.05 39.82
C ALA A 313 -9.91 -9.04 38.80
N LEU A 314 -9.15 -8.73 37.75
CA LEU A 314 -9.52 -7.76 36.70
C LEU A 314 -9.84 -8.42 35.37
N GLU A 315 -9.90 -9.75 35.35
CA GLU A 315 -10.34 -10.50 34.17
C GLU A 315 -11.83 -10.23 33.89
N MET A 316 -12.14 -10.00 32.64
CA MET A 316 -13.52 -9.81 32.17
C MET A 316 -14.23 -11.16 32.09
N THR A 317 -15.51 -11.17 32.48
CA THR A 317 -16.36 -12.36 32.35
C THR A 317 -16.78 -12.57 30.91
N ALA A 318 -16.45 -13.73 30.36
CA ALA A 318 -16.84 -14.13 29.01
C ALA A 318 -18.33 -14.46 28.92
N PRO A 319 -19.03 -14.08 27.84
CA PRO A 319 -20.38 -14.54 27.58
C PRO A 319 -20.40 -16.00 27.07
N ALA A 320 -21.55 -16.63 27.19
CA ALA A 320 -21.73 -18.01 26.72
C ALA A 320 -21.84 -18.15 25.19
N THR A 321 -22.12 -17.07 24.48
CA THR A 321 -22.42 -17.06 23.04
C THR A 321 -21.73 -15.87 22.35
N ALA A 322 -21.62 -15.90 21.02
CA ALA A 322 -20.97 -14.89 20.21
C ALA A 322 -21.63 -13.49 20.32
N ASP A 323 -22.94 -13.46 20.46
CA ASP A 323 -23.76 -12.23 20.56
C ASP A 323 -23.75 -11.61 21.96
N GLY A 324 -23.19 -12.30 22.96
CA GLY A 324 -23.06 -11.79 24.31
C GLY A 324 -21.95 -10.75 24.46
N GLN A 325 -21.96 -10.07 25.60
CA GLN A 325 -20.93 -9.09 25.96
C GLN A 325 -19.97 -9.65 27.00
N TRP A 326 -18.69 -9.43 26.80
CA TRP A 326 -17.68 -9.55 27.84
C TRP A 326 -17.87 -8.39 28.82
N VAL A 327 -17.81 -8.66 30.12
CA VAL A 327 -18.13 -7.70 31.16
C VAL A 327 -17.00 -7.60 32.17
N SER A 328 -16.49 -6.39 32.39
CA SER A 328 -15.49 -6.13 33.43
C SER A 328 -16.09 -6.16 34.84
N GLN A 329 -15.21 -6.15 35.85
CA GLN A 329 -15.61 -5.76 37.20
C GLN A 329 -16.02 -4.27 37.22
N ALA A 330 -16.81 -3.88 38.23
CA ALA A 330 -17.11 -2.46 38.44
C ALA A 330 -15.86 -1.69 38.80
N PHE A 331 -15.68 -0.49 38.24
CA PHE A 331 -14.49 0.32 38.48
C PHE A 331 -14.50 0.84 39.93
N THR A 332 -13.36 0.67 40.60
CA THR A 332 -13.18 1.00 42.01
C THR A 332 -12.72 2.43 42.25
N ALA A 333 -12.17 3.07 41.23
CA ALA A 333 -11.71 4.45 41.26
C ALA A 333 -12.13 5.23 40.04
N ALA A 334 -12.09 6.55 40.09
CA ALA A 334 -12.16 7.40 38.91
C ALA A 334 -10.77 7.50 38.27
N GLY A 335 -10.71 7.49 36.95
CA GLY A 335 -9.46 7.66 36.24
C GLY A 335 -9.37 6.89 34.95
N GLU A 336 -8.17 6.68 34.48
CA GLU A 336 -7.86 6.02 33.23
C GLU A 336 -8.17 4.52 33.29
N LEU A 337 -8.94 4.06 32.32
CA LEU A 337 -9.19 2.66 32.02
C LEU A 337 -8.43 2.26 30.74
N ARG A 338 -7.74 1.14 30.81
CA ARG A 338 -7.21 0.41 29.67
C ARG A 338 -7.83 -0.97 29.62
N ALA A 339 -7.92 -1.54 28.44
CA ALA A 339 -8.40 -2.90 28.26
C ALA A 339 -7.64 -3.59 27.12
N TYR A 340 -7.44 -4.89 27.25
CA TYR A 340 -6.66 -5.64 26.27
C TYR A 340 -7.10 -7.11 26.22
N ILE A 341 -6.77 -7.79 25.11
CA ILE A 341 -6.83 -9.23 24.99
C ILE A 341 -5.46 -9.79 25.40
N LYS A 342 -5.44 -10.78 26.29
CA LYS A 342 -4.20 -11.46 26.63
C LYS A 342 -3.75 -12.37 25.51
N VAL A 343 -2.65 -12.00 24.86
CA VAL A 343 -1.92 -12.84 23.91
C VAL A 343 -0.60 -13.22 24.55
N PRO A 344 -0.38 -14.50 24.89
CA PRO A 344 0.87 -14.93 25.50
C PRO A 344 2.09 -14.56 24.64
N GLY A 345 3.16 -14.10 25.29
CA GLY A 345 4.38 -13.66 24.63
C GLY A 345 4.43 -12.17 24.29
N PHE A 346 3.33 -11.45 24.47
CA PHE A 346 3.28 -10.00 24.24
C PHE A 346 2.89 -9.23 25.50
N ASP A 347 3.44 -8.03 25.62
CA ASP A 347 3.01 -7.06 26.63
C ASP A 347 1.55 -6.66 26.39
N TRP A 348 0.80 -6.40 27.44
CA TRP A 348 -0.62 -6.05 27.39
C TRP A 348 -0.92 -4.86 26.47
N TRP A 349 -0.06 -3.83 26.45
CA TRP A 349 -0.25 -2.61 25.64
C TRP A 349 -0.08 -2.83 24.13
N ARG A 350 0.44 -4.00 23.69
CA ARG A 350 0.54 -4.37 22.28
C ARG A 350 -0.76 -4.94 21.72
N THR A 351 -1.66 -5.34 22.59
CA THR A 351 -2.95 -5.96 22.26
C THR A 351 -4.12 -5.24 22.93
N GLU A 352 -3.88 -3.99 23.35
CA GLU A 352 -4.90 -3.16 23.96
C GLU A 352 -5.90 -2.63 22.92
N PHE A 353 -7.09 -2.34 23.41
CA PHE A 353 -8.17 -1.72 22.65
C PHE A 353 -8.83 -0.62 23.45
N THR A 354 -9.58 0.22 22.75
CA THR A 354 -10.38 1.27 23.34
C THR A 354 -11.77 1.31 22.75
N ILE A 355 -12.68 2.02 23.41
CA ILE A 355 -14.05 2.24 22.95
C ILE A 355 -14.24 3.71 22.60
N TYR A 356 -14.73 3.96 21.40
CA TYR A 356 -15.12 5.30 20.97
C TYR A 356 -16.43 5.27 20.20
N LYS A 357 -17.42 6.02 20.68
CA LYS A 357 -18.77 6.10 20.09
C LYS A 357 -19.41 4.71 19.85
N GLY A 358 -19.22 3.80 20.79
CA GLY A 358 -19.76 2.45 20.70
C GLY A 358 -18.99 1.46 19.84
N ALA A 359 -17.93 1.89 19.19
CA ALA A 359 -17.03 1.02 18.41
C ALA A 359 -15.75 0.71 19.17
N LEU A 360 -15.20 -0.46 18.91
CA LEU A 360 -13.92 -0.92 19.44
C LEU A 360 -12.81 -0.60 18.46
N PHE A 361 -11.72 -0.02 18.96
CA PHE A 361 -10.51 0.32 18.20
C PHE A 361 -9.29 -0.34 18.82
N TRP A 362 -8.50 -0.98 17.99
CA TRP A 362 -7.22 -1.59 18.35
C TRP A 362 -6.10 -0.56 18.25
N ARG A 363 -5.05 -0.71 19.05
CA ARG A 363 -3.90 0.22 19.07
C ARG A 363 -3.12 0.32 17.75
N ASP A 364 -3.32 -0.60 16.84
CA ASP A 364 -2.67 -0.67 15.55
C ASP A 364 -3.10 0.39 14.54
N ARG A 365 -4.11 1.19 14.87
CA ARG A 365 -4.76 2.13 13.94
C ARG A 365 -4.72 3.56 14.44
N ASP A 366 -4.81 4.45 13.47
CA ASP A 366 -5.09 5.85 13.76
C ASP A 366 -6.44 5.95 14.48
N LEU A 367 -6.45 6.69 15.57
CA LEU A 367 -7.68 6.99 16.28
C LEU A 367 -8.50 8.00 15.50
N PRO A 368 -9.83 7.93 15.56
CA PRO A 368 -10.68 8.94 14.96
C PRO A 368 -10.37 10.34 15.46
N ASP A 369 -10.52 11.34 14.60
CA ASP A 369 -10.32 12.73 14.95
C ASP A 369 -11.09 13.10 16.23
N GLY A 370 -10.43 13.79 17.16
CA GLY A 370 -10.98 14.20 18.44
C GLY A 370 -10.99 13.13 19.54
N TRP A 371 -10.58 11.91 19.24
CA TRP A 371 -10.47 10.84 20.23
C TRP A 371 -9.44 11.14 21.33
N HIS A 372 -8.31 11.73 20.98
CA HIS A 372 -7.17 11.99 21.89
C HIS A 372 -7.48 12.98 23.03
N TYR A 373 -8.71 13.47 23.10
CA TYR A 373 -9.06 14.57 24.02
C TYR A 373 -10.19 14.16 24.93
N ASN A 374 -10.01 14.35 26.22
CA ASN A 374 -11.11 14.35 27.17
C ASN A 374 -12.04 15.54 26.90
N ALA A 375 -13.14 15.60 27.65
CA ALA A 375 -14.16 16.65 27.54
C ALA A 375 -13.60 18.08 27.77
N ASP A 376 -12.44 18.22 28.38
CA ASP A 376 -11.75 19.49 28.60
C ASP A 376 -10.77 19.88 27.47
N GLY A 377 -10.71 19.09 26.38
CA GLY A 377 -9.86 19.32 25.23
C GLY A 377 -8.36 19.06 25.46
N LYS A 378 -8.00 18.55 26.64
CA LYS A 378 -6.62 18.12 26.91
C LYS A 378 -6.43 16.71 26.41
N GLY A 379 -5.34 16.49 25.68
CA GLY A 379 -4.95 15.18 25.23
C GLY A 379 -4.84 14.24 26.41
N ILE A 380 -5.64 13.20 26.40
CA ILE A 380 -5.27 11.98 27.10
C ILE A 380 -4.02 11.51 26.40
N ASP A 381 -3.03 11.00 27.18
CA ASP A 381 -1.93 10.23 26.65
C ASP A 381 -2.30 9.63 25.28
N PRO A 382 -1.46 9.70 24.23
CA PRO A 382 -1.70 9.08 22.93
C PRO A 382 -2.00 7.58 23.01
N SER A 383 -2.31 7.12 24.15
CA SER A 383 -2.72 5.79 24.53
C SER A 383 -4.22 5.60 24.38
N TYR A 384 -4.62 4.39 24.21
CA TYR A 384 -6.00 3.94 24.05
C TYR A 384 -6.80 3.94 25.36
N GLY A 385 -6.53 4.88 26.27
CA GLY A 385 -7.22 5.00 27.57
C GLY A 385 -8.59 5.68 27.49
N VAL A 386 -9.49 5.27 28.34
CA VAL A 386 -10.80 5.89 28.55
C VAL A 386 -10.87 6.44 29.96
N GLN A 387 -11.39 7.67 30.13
CA GLN A 387 -11.63 8.22 31.48
C GLN A 387 -12.97 7.73 32.03
N CYS A 388 -12.93 7.07 33.17
CA CYS A 388 -14.09 6.46 33.79
C CYS A 388 -14.37 7.04 35.18
N ALA A 389 -15.63 6.99 35.58
CA ALA A 389 -16.09 7.24 36.96
C ALA A 389 -16.05 5.95 37.78
N VAL A 390 -16.24 6.06 39.11
CA VAL A 390 -16.42 4.92 40.00
C VAL A 390 -17.81 4.28 39.76
N GLY A 391 -17.85 2.95 39.72
CA GLY A 391 -19.10 2.16 39.68
C GLY A 391 -19.44 1.56 38.32
N PRO A 392 -19.30 2.26 37.17
CA PRO A 392 -19.53 1.67 35.85
C PRO A 392 -18.68 0.43 35.58
N LYS A 393 -19.06 -0.31 34.54
CA LYS A 393 -18.33 -1.46 33.97
C LYS A 393 -18.11 -1.26 32.48
N LEU A 394 -17.11 -1.95 31.96
CA LEU A 394 -16.88 -2.07 30.53
C LEU A 394 -17.64 -3.27 29.98
N TYR A 395 -18.41 -3.07 28.93
CA TYR A 395 -19.12 -4.11 28.18
C TYR A 395 -18.57 -4.14 26.74
N VAL A 396 -18.14 -5.29 26.26
CA VAL A 396 -17.53 -5.45 24.92
C VAL A 396 -18.10 -6.66 24.22
N ASN A 397 -18.53 -6.51 22.98
CA ASN A 397 -18.77 -7.61 22.08
C ASN A 397 -17.62 -7.71 21.08
N PHE A 398 -16.78 -8.72 21.20
CA PHE A 398 -15.64 -8.91 20.33
C PHE A 398 -16.02 -9.45 18.96
N ASP A 399 -17.19 -10.05 18.79
CA ASP A 399 -17.64 -10.50 17.47
C ASP A 399 -18.03 -9.32 16.58
N THR A 400 -18.76 -8.37 17.10
CA THR A 400 -19.22 -7.17 16.36
C THR A 400 -18.27 -5.97 16.50
N ASN A 401 -17.20 -6.06 17.30
CA ASN A 401 -16.30 -4.96 17.63
C ASN A 401 -17.04 -3.73 18.18
N THR A 402 -17.92 -3.95 19.11
CA THR A 402 -18.69 -2.88 19.78
C THR A 402 -18.47 -2.92 21.28
N GLY A 403 -18.67 -1.78 21.95
CA GLY A 403 -18.57 -1.72 23.39
C GLY A 403 -19.01 -0.40 23.98
N GLU A 404 -19.23 -0.41 25.28
CA GLU A 404 -19.67 0.76 26.05
C GLU A 404 -19.24 0.66 27.52
N VAL A 405 -19.11 1.81 28.15
CA VAL A 405 -18.93 1.94 29.60
C VAL A 405 -20.24 2.43 30.19
N LYS A 406 -20.85 1.67 31.07
CA LYS A 406 -22.13 2.00 31.73
C LYS A 406 -22.24 1.41 33.11
#